data_c37008f06193ec546a2ee2a94e599a18
#
_entry.id   c37008f06193ec546a2ee2a94e599a18
#
_cell.length_a   1.000
_cell.length_b   1.000
_cell.length_c   1.000
_cell.angle_alpha   90.00
_cell.angle_beta   90.00
_cell.angle_gamma   90.00
#
_symmetry.space_group_name_H-M   'P 1'
#
loop_
_entity.id
_entity.type
_entity.pdbx_description
1 polymer ?
#
loop_
_entity_poly.entity_id
_entity_poly.type
_entity_poly.pdbx_seq_one_letter_code
_entity_poly.pdbx_strand_id
1 'polypeptide(L)'
;MNEQNAANPAPQGRYALTVALSENKILEQVYALSAWHGREATTPCGELCAITPDNIIVARTVLTEALGTLRTRLAAYLKEWEYQGDTIKLVLWMGNAYGAAALESVAALAEGYFVNSVLAEMLGSEPF
;
A
#
# COMPACT_ATOMS: atom_id res chain seq x y z
N MET A 1 -3.11 -20.93 -25.34
CA MET A 1 -2.45 -20.85 -24.07
C MET A 1 -1.69 -19.56 -23.93
N ASN A 2 -1.87 -18.95 -22.86
CA ASN A 2 -1.29 -17.67 -22.63
C ASN A 2 0.01 -17.73 -21.90
N GLU A 3 1.04 -17.22 -22.49
CA GLU A 3 2.34 -17.24 -21.88
C GLU A 3 2.58 -16.09 -20.94
N GLN A 4 1.72 -15.11 -20.96
CA GLN A 4 1.95 -13.99 -20.08
C GLN A 4 1.93 -14.39 -18.63
N ASN A 5 1.31 -15.50 -18.30
CA ASN A 5 1.25 -15.93 -16.92
C ASN A 5 2.28 -16.97 -16.59
N ALA A 6 3.22 -17.18 -17.50
CA ALA A 6 4.17 -18.25 -17.31
C ALA A 6 4.98 -18.11 -16.03
N ALA A 7 5.27 -16.86 -15.62
CA ALA A 7 6.08 -16.64 -14.45
C ALA A 7 5.40 -17.14 -13.18
N ASN A 8 4.05 -17.07 -13.15
CA ASN A 8 3.30 -17.43 -11.96
C ASN A 8 2.00 -18.10 -12.34
N PRO A 9 2.08 -19.36 -12.83
CA PRO A 9 0.86 -20.05 -13.22
C PRO A 9 -0.05 -20.31 -12.04
N ALA A 10 -1.33 -20.47 -12.33
CA ALA A 10 -2.33 -20.70 -11.30
C ALA A 10 -2.06 -22.01 -10.57
N PRO A 11 -1.84 -21.97 -9.25
CA PRO A 11 -1.75 -23.20 -8.48
C PRO A 11 -3.11 -23.88 -8.44
N GLN A 12 -3.09 -25.18 -8.35
CA GLN A 12 -4.33 -25.94 -8.31
C GLN A 12 -5.15 -25.54 -7.10
N GLY A 13 -6.45 -25.31 -7.32
CA GLY A 13 -7.35 -24.96 -6.24
C GLY A 13 -7.22 -23.53 -5.74
N ARG A 14 -6.57 -22.66 -6.51
CA ARG A 14 -6.41 -21.28 -6.14
C ARG A 14 -7.19 -20.36 -7.06
N TYR A 15 -7.53 -19.21 -6.55
CA TYR A 15 -8.30 -18.21 -7.25
C TYR A 15 -7.55 -16.89 -7.23
N ALA A 16 -7.65 -16.14 -8.30
CA ALA A 16 -7.01 -14.83 -8.37
C ALA A 16 -7.87 -13.79 -7.68
N LEU A 17 -7.26 -13.02 -6.80
CA LEU A 17 -7.92 -11.89 -6.14
C LEU A 17 -7.19 -10.63 -6.55
N THR A 18 -7.91 -9.71 -7.21
CA THR A 18 -7.32 -8.47 -7.68
C THR A 18 -7.60 -7.36 -6.67
N VAL A 19 -6.54 -6.76 -6.15
CA VAL A 19 -6.63 -5.62 -5.25
C VAL A 19 -6.12 -4.41 -6.00
N ALA A 20 -6.95 -3.37 -6.12
CA ALA A 20 -6.55 -2.13 -6.77
C ALA A 20 -6.69 -0.99 -5.78
N LEU A 21 -5.62 -0.26 -5.58
CA LEU A 21 -5.58 0.84 -4.63
C LEU A 21 -5.27 2.13 -5.37
N SER A 22 -5.73 3.24 -4.82
CA SER A 22 -5.48 4.57 -5.36
C SER A 22 -4.34 5.23 -4.60
N GLU A 23 -3.30 5.61 -5.32
CA GLU A 23 -2.20 6.38 -4.73
C GLU A 23 -2.72 7.65 -4.08
N ASN A 24 -3.64 8.32 -4.75
CA ASN A 24 -4.21 9.56 -4.25
C ASN A 24 -4.90 9.36 -2.90
N LYS A 25 -5.67 8.29 -2.77
CA LYS A 25 -6.35 8.00 -1.50
C LYS A 25 -5.37 7.71 -0.39
N ILE A 26 -4.32 6.97 -0.71
CA ILE A 26 -3.28 6.67 0.26
C ILE A 26 -2.62 7.97 0.73
N LEU A 27 -2.25 8.82 -0.21
CA LEU A 27 -1.57 10.06 0.13
C LEU A 27 -2.46 11.03 0.87
N GLU A 28 -3.76 11.08 0.54
CA GLU A 28 -4.69 11.92 1.28
C GLU A 28 -4.75 11.51 2.74
N GLN A 29 -4.77 10.22 3.00
CA GLN A 29 -4.76 9.73 4.38
C GLN A 29 -3.46 10.06 5.08
N VAL A 30 -2.33 9.95 4.37
CA VAL A 30 -1.04 10.31 4.92
C VAL A 30 -1.02 11.78 5.33
N TYR A 31 -1.49 12.65 4.45
CA TYR A 31 -1.52 14.07 4.77
C TYR A 31 -2.41 14.35 5.98
N ALA A 32 -3.59 13.77 6.00
CA ALA A 32 -4.53 14.01 7.10
C ALA A 32 -4.00 13.49 8.42
N LEU A 33 -3.45 12.28 8.43
CA LEU A 33 -2.96 11.67 9.66
C LEU A 33 -1.70 12.36 10.16
N SER A 34 -0.82 12.79 9.25
CA SER A 34 0.37 13.50 9.68
C SER A 34 0.01 14.85 10.29
N ALA A 35 -0.98 15.53 9.72
CA ALA A 35 -1.44 16.80 10.29
C ALA A 35 -2.07 16.60 11.67
N TRP A 36 -2.83 15.52 11.82
CA TRP A 36 -3.42 15.19 13.11
C TRP A 36 -2.33 14.91 14.14
N HIS A 37 -1.34 14.10 13.80
CA HIS A 37 -0.23 13.82 14.71
C HIS A 37 0.56 15.07 15.01
N GLY A 38 0.73 15.94 14.03
CA GLY A 38 1.43 17.20 14.23
C GLY A 38 0.73 18.06 15.28
N ARG A 39 -0.61 18.09 15.24
CA ARG A 39 -1.37 18.88 16.22
C ARG A 39 -1.29 18.28 17.60
N GLU A 40 -1.21 16.95 17.69
CA GLU A 40 -1.16 16.27 18.97
C GLU A 40 0.25 16.29 19.57
N ALA A 41 1.25 16.58 18.74
CA ALA A 41 2.63 16.53 19.21
C ALA A 41 2.94 17.69 20.15
N THR A 42 3.71 17.40 21.18
CA THR A 42 4.17 18.42 22.11
C THR A 42 5.58 18.90 21.77
N THR A 43 6.11 18.42 20.64
CA THR A 43 7.45 18.81 20.21
C THR A 43 7.42 20.18 19.54
N PRO A 44 8.58 20.85 19.49
CA PRO A 44 8.63 22.17 18.85
C PRO A 44 8.23 22.17 17.39
N CYS A 45 8.38 21.05 16.69
CA CYS A 45 8.03 21.05 15.27
C CYS A 45 6.52 20.96 15.05
N GLY A 46 5.76 20.30 15.96
CA GLY A 46 4.32 20.30 15.86
C GLY A 46 3.79 20.17 14.43
N GLU A 47 2.99 21.17 14.05
CA GLU A 47 2.38 21.19 12.72
C GLU A 47 3.39 21.33 11.61
N LEU A 48 4.56 21.89 11.90
CA LEU A 48 5.60 22.06 10.88
C LEU A 48 6.18 20.73 10.42
N CYS A 49 5.93 19.67 11.16
CA CYS A 49 6.38 18.32 10.79
C CYS A 49 5.36 17.57 9.94
N ALA A 50 4.22 18.19 9.65
CA ALA A 50 3.19 17.51 8.88
C ALA A 50 3.66 17.27 7.45
N ILE A 51 3.26 16.14 6.90
CA ILE A 51 3.51 15.83 5.50
C ILE A 51 2.46 16.56 4.68
N THR A 52 2.90 17.24 3.64
CA THR A 52 2.01 18.00 2.77
C THR A 52 2.23 17.58 1.33
N PRO A 53 1.34 18.01 0.41
CA PRO A 53 1.54 17.70 -1.01
C PRO A 53 2.87 18.17 -1.57
N ASP A 54 3.55 19.11 -0.91
CA ASP A 54 4.88 19.53 -1.35
C ASP A 54 5.90 18.40 -1.21
N ASN A 55 5.60 17.39 -0.41
CA ASN A 55 6.48 16.25 -0.18
C ASN A 55 6.15 15.07 -1.09
N ILE A 56 5.37 15.30 -2.14
CA ILE A 56 4.81 14.19 -2.91
C ILE A 56 5.88 13.30 -3.55
N ILE A 57 6.99 13.89 -3.98
CA ILE A 57 8.04 13.09 -4.63
C ILE A 57 8.65 12.13 -3.62
N VAL A 58 8.93 12.61 -2.42
CA VAL A 58 9.46 11.76 -1.37
C VAL A 58 8.45 10.69 -0.98
N ALA A 59 7.19 11.11 -0.83
CA ALA A 59 6.12 10.17 -0.47
C ALA A 59 6.00 9.04 -1.50
N ARG A 60 6.07 9.39 -2.78
CA ARG A 60 6.00 8.38 -3.83
C ARG A 60 7.19 7.44 -3.81
N THR A 61 8.36 7.95 -3.50
CA THR A 61 9.55 7.12 -3.37
C THR A 61 9.37 6.10 -2.25
N VAL A 62 8.89 6.57 -1.10
CA VAL A 62 8.65 5.67 0.04
C VAL A 62 7.57 4.66 -0.31
N LEU A 63 6.54 5.10 -1.02
CA LEU A 63 5.46 4.21 -1.42
C LEU A 63 5.98 3.10 -2.34
N THR A 64 6.85 3.45 -3.28
CA THR A 64 7.47 2.48 -4.17
C THR A 64 8.30 1.46 -3.39
N GLU A 65 9.05 1.93 -2.38
CA GLU A 65 9.82 1.04 -1.54
C GLU A 65 8.92 0.12 -0.72
N ALA A 66 7.83 0.65 -0.19
CA ALA A 66 6.88 -0.14 0.57
C ALA A 66 6.26 -1.22 -0.31
N LEU A 67 5.95 -0.88 -1.54
CA LEU A 67 5.43 -1.85 -2.49
C LEU A 67 6.44 -2.96 -2.74
N GLY A 68 7.71 -2.61 -2.89
CA GLY A 68 8.77 -3.61 -3.06
C GLY A 68 8.85 -4.56 -1.88
N THR A 69 8.77 -4.04 -0.67
CA THR A 69 8.78 -4.86 0.53
C THR A 69 7.57 -5.79 0.58
N LEU A 70 6.40 -5.24 0.27
CA LEU A 70 5.17 -6.04 0.29
C LEU A 70 5.22 -7.15 -0.75
N ARG A 71 5.73 -6.85 -1.95
CA ARG A 71 5.87 -7.87 -2.99
C ARG A 71 6.78 -9.01 -2.54
N THR A 72 7.85 -8.66 -1.86
CA THR A 72 8.77 -9.67 -1.35
C THR A 72 8.09 -10.58 -0.33
N ARG A 73 7.32 -9.98 0.57
CA ARG A 73 6.63 -10.75 1.61
C ARG A 73 5.51 -11.61 1.04
N LEU A 74 4.89 -11.16 -0.05
CA LEU A 74 3.78 -11.88 -0.65
C LEU A 74 4.20 -12.72 -1.85
N ALA A 75 5.51 -12.89 -2.06
CA ALA A 75 6.01 -13.52 -3.27
C ALA A 75 5.37 -14.88 -3.58
N ALA A 76 5.09 -15.67 -2.53
CA ALA A 76 4.51 -17.00 -2.73
C ALA A 76 3.08 -16.96 -3.23
N TYR A 77 2.40 -15.84 -3.06
CA TYR A 77 0.99 -15.70 -3.42
C TYR A 77 0.74 -14.71 -4.54
N LEU A 78 1.77 -13.99 -4.95
CA LEU A 78 1.59 -12.90 -5.90
C LEU A 78 1.57 -13.43 -7.33
N LYS A 79 0.47 -13.16 -8.03
CA LYS A 79 0.36 -13.54 -9.44
C LYS A 79 0.96 -12.46 -10.33
N GLU A 80 0.62 -11.21 -10.06
CA GLU A 80 1.16 -10.08 -10.82
C GLU A 80 0.93 -8.80 -10.02
N TRP A 81 1.62 -7.76 -10.42
CA TRP A 81 1.50 -6.47 -9.76
C TRP A 81 1.73 -5.36 -10.77
N GLU A 82 1.26 -4.18 -10.43
CA GLU A 82 1.43 -3.03 -11.30
C GLU A 82 1.34 -1.75 -10.47
N TYR A 83 2.17 -0.79 -10.77
CA TYR A 83 2.06 0.55 -10.18
C TYR A 83 2.18 1.53 -11.33
N GLN A 84 1.05 2.04 -11.76
CA GLN A 84 1.01 2.89 -12.93
C GLN A 84 0.00 4.01 -12.71
N GLY A 85 0.47 5.26 -12.88
CA GLY A 85 -0.39 6.40 -12.63
C GLY A 85 -0.86 6.41 -11.19
N ASP A 86 -2.16 6.50 -11.00
CA ASP A 86 -2.75 6.53 -9.66
C ASP A 86 -3.06 5.14 -9.11
N THR A 87 -2.78 4.10 -9.87
CA THR A 87 -3.22 2.75 -9.50
C THR A 87 -2.07 1.89 -9.04
N ILE A 88 -2.24 1.27 -7.87
CA ILE A 88 -1.39 0.19 -7.38
C ILE A 88 -2.25 -1.06 -7.42
N LYS A 89 -1.85 -2.03 -8.24
CA LYS A 89 -2.62 -3.24 -8.41
C LYS A 89 -1.81 -4.44 -7.98
N LEU A 90 -2.43 -5.32 -7.21
CA LEU A 90 -1.86 -6.58 -6.78
C LEU A 90 -2.85 -7.67 -7.08
N VAL A 91 -2.41 -8.73 -7.75
CA VAL A 91 -3.24 -9.90 -7.98
C VAL A 91 -2.65 -11.05 -7.20
N LEU A 92 -3.45 -11.61 -6.31
CA LEU A 92 -2.98 -12.63 -5.38
C LEU A 92 -3.70 -13.95 -5.62
N TRP A 93 -2.96 -15.06 -5.44
CA TRP A 93 -3.57 -16.38 -5.47
C TRP A 93 -4.13 -16.69 -4.11
N MET A 94 -5.41 -16.99 -4.06
CA MET A 94 -6.10 -17.29 -2.80
C MET A 94 -6.55 -18.74 -2.79
N GLY A 95 -6.65 -19.31 -1.59
CA GLY A 95 -6.97 -20.71 -1.44
C GLY A 95 -8.43 -21.05 -1.73
N ASN A 96 -9.32 -20.06 -1.66
CA ASN A 96 -10.74 -20.25 -1.90
C ASN A 96 -11.27 -19.11 -2.73
N ALA A 97 -12.46 -19.32 -3.32
CA ALA A 97 -13.15 -18.22 -3.97
C ALA A 97 -13.71 -17.32 -2.87
N TYR A 98 -13.24 -16.09 -2.83
CA TYR A 98 -13.67 -15.12 -1.82
C TYR A 98 -14.67 -14.16 -2.43
N GLY A 99 -15.61 -13.72 -1.60
CA GLY A 99 -16.58 -12.73 -2.02
C GLY A 99 -16.08 -11.31 -1.82
N ALA A 100 -16.98 -10.36 -2.03
CA ALA A 100 -16.67 -8.95 -1.96
C ALA A 100 -16.13 -8.54 -0.58
N ALA A 101 -16.65 -9.15 0.48
CA ALA A 101 -16.20 -8.79 1.83
C ALA A 101 -14.73 -9.10 2.04
N ALA A 102 -14.29 -10.25 1.53
CA ALA A 102 -12.88 -10.61 1.66
C ALA A 102 -12.00 -9.68 0.85
N LEU A 103 -12.45 -9.31 -0.34
CA LEU A 103 -11.71 -8.35 -1.17
C LEU A 103 -11.57 -7.02 -0.45
N GLU A 104 -12.65 -6.53 0.15
CA GLU A 104 -12.61 -5.27 0.87
C GLU A 104 -11.65 -5.32 2.05
N SER A 105 -11.64 -6.44 2.76
CA SER A 105 -10.74 -6.61 3.91
C SER A 105 -9.28 -6.59 3.50
N VAL A 106 -8.95 -7.32 2.44
CA VAL A 106 -7.58 -7.37 1.95
C VAL A 106 -7.15 -5.99 1.44
N ALA A 107 -8.03 -5.32 0.70
CA ALA A 107 -7.74 -4.00 0.18
C ALA A 107 -7.50 -3.00 1.32
N ALA A 108 -8.33 -3.06 2.36
CA ALA A 108 -8.17 -2.15 3.49
C ALA A 108 -6.86 -2.39 4.23
N LEU A 109 -6.48 -3.66 4.41
CA LEU A 109 -5.21 -3.98 5.06
C LEU A 109 -4.03 -3.51 4.24
N ALA A 110 -4.09 -3.68 2.93
CA ALA A 110 -3.01 -3.24 2.05
C ALA A 110 -2.90 -1.71 2.05
N GLU A 111 -4.04 -1.03 1.97
CA GLU A 111 -4.04 0.43 2.01
C GLU A 111 -3.45 0.93 3.32
N GLY A 112 -3.85 0.34 4.45
CA GLY A 112 -3.32 0.69 5.75
C GLY A 112 -1.82 0.45 5.84
N TYR A 113 -1.35 -0.64 5.25
CA TYR A 113 0.08 -0.91 5.23
C TYR A 113 0.85 0.21 4.52
N PHE A 114 0.36 0.65 3.36
CA PHE A 114 1.03 1.72 2.63
C PHE A 114 0.97 3.04 3.39
N VAL A 115 -0.19 3.38 3.94
CA VAL A 115 -0.33 4.62 4.71
C VAL A 115 0.66 4.64 5.88
N ASN A 116 0.69 3.56 6.64
CA ASN A 116 1.56 3.49 7.81
C ASN A 116 3.03 3.47 7.43
N SER A 117 3.36 2.83 6.31
CA SER A 117 4.75 2.80 5.85
C SER A 117 5.24 4.19 5.49
N VAL A 118 4.42 4.97 4.80
CA VAL A 118 4.79 6.33 4.43
C VAL A 118 4.92 7.20 5.67
N LEU A 119 3.96 7.09 6.58
CA LEU A 119 4.02 7.88 7.81
C LEU A 119 5.28 7.56 8.62
N ALA A 120 5.55 6.28 8.81
CA ALA A 120 6.70 5.87 9.61
C ALA A 120 8.01 6.36 8.99
N GLU A 121 8.12 6.25 7.67
CA GLU A 121 9.36 6.61 7.00
C GLU A 121 9.55 8.13 6.98
N MET A 122 8.50 8.88 6.71
CA MET A 122 8.63 10.32 6.55
C MET A 122 8.63 11.08 7.87
N LEU A 123 7.98 10.55 8.89
CA LEU A 123 7.95 11.18 10.21
C LEU A 123 8.97 10.57 11.16
N GLY A 124 9.76 9.63 10.67
CA GLY A 124 10.70 8.91 11.49
C GLY A 124 10.03 7.72 12.16
N SER A 125 10.79 6.99 12.96
CA SER A 125 10.30 5.77 13.57
C SER A 125 9.62 6.00 14.91
N GLU A 126 9.23 7.23 15.19
CA GLU A 126 8.52 7.53 16.43
C GLU A 126 7.14 6.87 16.40
N PRO A 127 6.68 6.39 17.54
CA PRO A 127 5.37 5.75 17.58
C PRO A 127 4.25 6.74 17.26
N PHE A 128 3.25 6.23 16.61
CA PHE A 128 2.08 7.02 16.30
C PHE A 128 0.89 6.51 17.09
#